data_a24859b0d4ed1a571dd26f3f17c009ad
#
_entry.id   a24859b0d4ed1a571dd26f3f17c009ad
#
_cell.length_a   1.000
_cell.length_b   1.000
_cell.length_c   1.000
_cell.angle_alpha   90.00
_cell.angle_beta   90.00
_cell.angle_gamma   90.00
#
_symmetry.space_group_name_H-M   'P 1'
#
loop_
_entity.id
_entity.type
_entity.pdbx_description
1 polymer ?
#
loop_
_entity_poly.entity_id
_entity_poly.type
_entity_poly.pdbx_seq_one_letter_code
_entity_poly.pdbx_strand_id
1 'polypeptide(L)'
;MTLSTRVYTKLLQVPEGKVTTYGDLAKAVGLENGQRVIGTIMKKNPFPGIVPCHRVVKFDGKIGGFVYGERVKSQMLVKEGIKIKDGKIADFAKEKFCF
;
A
#
# COMPACT_ATOMS: atom_id res chain seq x y z
N MET A 1 2.55 8.22 -20.18
CA MET A 1 1.81 7.83 -18.97
C MET A 1 1.93 8.87 -17.89
N THR A 2 0.84 9.17 -17.20
CA THR A 2 0.89 10.07 -16.05
C THR A 2 1.58 9.38 -14.88
N LEU A 3 2.01 10.15 -13.89
CA LEU A 3 2.59 9.59 -12.67
C LEU A 3 1.59 8.67 -11.96
N SER A 4 0.32 9.07 -11.86
CA SER A 4 -0.72 8.24 -11.23
C SER A 4 -0.84 6.87 -11.92
N THR A 5 -0.87 6.85 -13.25
CA THR A 5 -0.95 5.60 -14.01
C THR A 5 0.28 4.72 -13.75
N ARG A 6 1.47 5.31 -13.72
CA ARG A 6 2.72 4.57 -13.42
C ARG A 6 2.67 3.96 -12.01
N VAL A 7 2.19 4.74 -11.05
CA VAL A 7 2.07 4.28 -9.65
C VAL A 7 1.07 3.13 -9.55
N TYR A 8 -0.10 3.27 -10.16
CA TYR A 8 -1.13 2.22 -10.12
C TYR A 8 -0.65 0.93 -10.81
N THR A 9 0.02 1.07 -11.95
CA THR A 9 0.59 -0.08 -12.68
C THR A 9 1.61 -0.82 -11.83
N LYS A 10 2.48 -0.08 -11.14
CA LYS A 10 3.49 -0.66 -10.26
C LYS A 10 2.84 -1.36 -9.07
N LEU A 11 1.83 -0.73 -8.49
CA LEU A 11 1.10 -1.29 -7.34
C LEU A 11 0.42 -2.62 -7.69
N LEU A 12 -0.04 -2.79 -8.92
CA LEU A 12 -0.64 -4.05 -9.36
C LEU A 12 0.31 -5.24 -9.28
N GLN A 13 1.62 -5.00 -9.18
CA GLN A 13 2.61 -6.08 -9.00
C GLN A 13 2.59 -6.67 -7.59
N VAL A 14 2.04 -5.94 -6.60
CA VAL A 14 2.00 -6.42 -5.21
C VAL A 14 0.86 -7.43 -5.08
N PRO A 15 1.17 -8.72 -4.83
CA PRO A 15 0.14 -9.75 -4.80
C PRO A 15 -0.62 -9.77 -3.48
N GLU A 16 -1.73 -10.49 -3.46
CA GLU A 16 -2.44 -10.83 -2.24
C GLU A 16 -1.49 -11.46 -1.22
N GLY A 17 -1.60 -11.07 0.03
CA GLY A 17 -0.74 -11.59 1.08
C GLY A 17 0.58 -10.85 1.24
N LYS A 18 0.80 -9.80 0.45
CA LYS A 18 1.98 -8.95 0.55
C LYS A 18 1.58 -7.48 0.66
N VAL A 19 2.48 -6.67 1.19
CA VAL A 19 2.29 -5.23 1.32
C VAL A 19 3.51 -4.49 0.80
N THR A 20 3.33 -3.23 0.47
CA THR A 20 4.43 -2.32 0.18
C THR A 20 4.28 -1.06 1.02
N THR A 21 5.28 -0.19 1.02
CA THR A 21 5.20 1.08 1.73
C THR A 21 5.09 2.23 0.75
N TYR A 22 4.61 3.37 1.23
CA TYR A 22 4.57 4.59 0.42
C TYR A 22 5.95 4.93 -0.12
N GLY A 23 7.00 4.80 0.70
CA GLY A 23 8.37 5.08 0.29
C GLY A 23 8.90 4.10 -0.76
N ASP A 24 8.66 2.82 -0.58
CA ASP A 24 9.12 1.80 -1.54
C ASP A 24 8.41 1.94 -2.89
N LEU A 25 7.11 2.22 -2.86
CA LEU A 25 6.35 2.45 -4.09
C LEU A 25 6.85 3.71 -4.81
N ALA A 26 7.15 4.77 -4.05
CA ALA A 26 7.73 6.00 -4.61
C ALA A 26 9.06 5.69 -5.30
N LYS A 27 9.96 4.97 -4.66
CA LYS A 27 11.24 4.56 -5.24
C LYS A 27 11.04 3.74 -6.51
N ALA A 28 10.07 2.84 -6.50
CA ALA A 28 9.80 1.97 -7.64
C ALA A 28 9.39 2.75 -8.91
N VAL A 29 8.86 3.96 -8.75
CA VAL A 29 8.52 4.85 -9.87
C VAL A 29 9.52 6.01 -10.04
N GLY A 30 10.67 5.93 -9.38
CA GLY A 30 11.77 6.89 -9.55
C GLY A 30 11.65 8.17 -8.74
N LEU A 31 10.85 8.20 -7.69
CA LEU A 31 10.69 9.37 -6.83
C LEU A 31 11.49 9.23 -5.54
N GLU A 32 12.36 10.20 -5.24
CA GLU A 32 13.00 10.30 -3.94
C GLU A 32 12.06 11.07 -3.00
N ASN A 33 11.93 10.58 -1.77
CA ASN A 33 11.08 11.20 -0.74
C ASN A 33 9.63 11.46 -1.24
N GLY A 34 9.12 10.56 -2.07
CA GLY A 34 7.80 10.70 -2.69
C GLY A 34 6.61 10.18 -1.88
N GLN A 35 6.78 9.86 -0.61
CA GLN A 35 5.74 9.25 0.21
C GLN A 35 4.45 10.06 0.23
N ARG A 36 4.56 11.37 0.36
CA ARG A 36 3.40 12.27 0.40
C ARG A 36 2.65 12.28 -0.95
N VAL A 37 3.41 12.31 -2.04
CA VAL A 37 2.83 12.27 -3.39
C VAL A 37 2.08 10.95 -3.59
N ILE A 38 2.68 9.83 -3.19
CA ILE A 38 2.03 8.52 -3.27
C ILE A 38 0.75 8.51 -2.43
N GLY A 39 0.80 9.06 -1.22
CA GLY A 39 -0.40 9.15 -0.37
C GLY A 39 -1.54 9.90 -1.03
N THR A 40 -1.24 11.01 -1.70
CA THR A 40 -2.23 11.78 -2.45
C THR A 40 -2.81 10.97 -3.62
N ILE A 41 -1.95 10.25 -4.35
CA ILE A 41 -2.37 9.41 -5.47
C ILE A 41 -3.28 8.27 -4.97
N MET A 42 -2.94 7.67 -3.82
CA MET A 42 -3.77 6.60 -3.23
C MET A 42 -5.16 7.10 -2.87
N LYS A 43 -5.27 8.30 -2.32
CA LYS A 43 -6.56 8.91 -1.98
C LYS A 43 -7.45 9.11 -3.20
N LYS A 44 -6.85 9.33 -4.37
CA LYS A 44 -7.56 9.58 -5.63
C LYS A 44 -7.77 8.32 -6.47
N ASN A 45 -7.41 7.15 -5.95
CA ASN A 45 -7.58 5.89 -6.67
C ASN A 45 -9.06 5.69 -7.05
N PRO A 46 -9.40 5.68 -8.35
CA PRO A 46 -10.79 5.53 -8.77
C PRO A 46 -11.31 4.09 -8.68
N PHE A 47 -10.42 3.12 -8.45
CA PHE A 47 -10.77 1.70 -8.43
C PHE A 47 -10.23 0.99 -7.19
N PRO A 48 -10.68 1.38 -5.95
CA PRO A 48 -10.22 0.73 -4.73
C PRO A 48 -10.55 -0.78 -4.77
N GLY A 49 -9.58 -1.61 -4.39
CA GLY A 49 -9.73 -3.05 -4.44
C GLY A 49 -9.23 -3.67 -5.74
N ILE A 50 -9.46 -3.06 -6.90
CA ILE A 50 -8.89 -3.48 -8.18
C ILE A 50 -7.45 -3.01 -8.26
N VAL A 51 -7.21 -1.71 -8.07
CA VAL A 51 -5.86 -1.20 -7.79
C VAL A 51 -5.69 -1.31 -6.27
N PRO A 52 -4.80 -2.19 -5.78
CA PRO A 52 -4.80 -2.58 -4.38
C PRO A 52 -4.14 -1.55 -3.46
N CYS A 53 -4.70 -0.36 -3.37
CA CYS A 53 -4.17 0.70 -2.51
C CYS A 53 -4.22 0.32 -1.02
N HIS A 54 -5.03 -0.66 -0.64
CA HIS A 54 -5.05 -1.20 0.72
C HIS A 54 -3.77 -1.94 1.07
N ARG A 55 -2.94 -2.32 0.09
CA ARG A 55 -1.65 -2.99 0.30
C ARG A 55 -0.50 -2.03 0.51
N VAL A 56 -0.77 -0.72 0.54
CA VAL A 56 0.26 0.30 0.80
C VAL A 56 0.16 0.72 2.27
N VAL A 57 1.20 0.49 3.04
CA VAL A 57 1.25 0.76 4.48
C VAL A 57 2.40 1.71 4.81
N LYS A 58 2.49 2.15 6.06
CA LYS A 58 3.55 3.04 6.49
C LYS A 58 4.88 2.31 6.62
N PHE A 59 5.99 3.08 6.61
CA PHE A 59 7.35 2.54 6.65
C PHE A 59 7.62 1.63 7.86
N ASP A 60 6.91 1.85 8.96
CA ASP A 60 7.08 1.07 10.19
C ASP A 60 6.07 -0.08 10.32
N GLY A 61 5.31 -0.35 9.28
CA GLY A 61 4.30 -1.41 9.27
C GLY A 61 2.94 -1.00 9.81
N LYS A 62 2.76 0.24 10.25
CA LYS A 62 1.43 0.74 10.63
C LYS A 62 0.52 0.77 9.41
N ILE A 63 -0.76 0.49 9.64
CA ILE A 63 -1.72 0.35 8.53
C ILE A 63 -1.88 1.63 7.72
N GLY A 64 -2.01 2.77 8.39
CA GLY A 64 -2.18 4.06 7.70
C GLY A 64 -3.59 4.29 7.17
N GLY A 65 -3.77 5.42 6.50
CA GLY A 65 -5.08 5.84 6.01
C GLY A 65 -5.58 5.05 4.80
N PHE A 66 -6.88 5.11 4.56
CA PHE A 66 -7.54 4.47 3.44
C PHE A 66 -8.83 5.22 3.11
N VAL A 67 -9.25 5.17 1.85
CA VAL A 67 -10.45 5.87 1.39
C VAL A 67 -11.71 5.41 2.14
N TYR A 68 -11.79 4.14 2.50
CA TYR A 68 -12.92 3.58 3.28
C TYR A 68 -12.61 3.44 4.77
N GLY A 69 -11.53 4.07 5.25
CA GLY A 69 -11.11 4.03 6.64
C GLY A 69 -10.12 2.93 6.96
N GLU A 70 -9.33 3.16 8.00
CA GLU A 70 -8.27 2.23 8.43
C GLU A 70 -8.83 0.86 8.83
N ARG A 71 -10.02 0.84 9.45
CA ARG A 71 -10.66 -0.41 9.86
C ARG A 71 -10.95 -1.32 8.67
N VAL A 72 -11.50 -0.76 7.58
CA VAL A 72 -11.80 -1.52 6.36
C VAL A 72 -10.50 -2.00 5.72
N LYS A 73 -9.48 -1.14 5.67
CA LYS A 73 -8.16 -1.50 5.17
C LYS A 73 -7.60 -2.71 5.93
N SER A 74 -7.66 -2.68 7.26
CA SER A 74 -7.20 -3.79 8.10
C SER A 74 -7.98 -5.08 7.80
N GLN A 75 -9.29 -4.98 7.65
CA GLN A 75 -10.14 -6.14 7.33
C GLN A 75 -9.76 -6.75 5.97
N MET A 76 -9.50 -5.91 4.97
CA MET A 76 -9.08 -6.38 3.65
C MET A 76 -7.74 -7.11 3.72
N LEU A 77 -6.77 -6.59 4.47
CA LEU A 77 -5.47 -7.21 4.65
C LEU A 77 -5.58 -8.55 5.38
N VAL A 78 -6.38 -8.60 6.45
CA VAL A 78 -6.61 -9.85 7.20
C VAL A 78 -7.23 -10.90 6.29
N LYS A 79 -8.18 -10.52 5.46
CA LYS A 79 -8.82 -11.42 4.50
C LYS A 79 -7.82 -11.99 3.49
N GLU A 80 -6.76 -11.24 3.20
CA GLU A 80 -5.68 -11.69 2.30
C GLU A 80 -4.61 -12.53 3.03
N GLY A 81 -4.78 -12.80 4.31
CA GLY A 81 -3.84 -13.62 5.07
C GLY A 81 -2.79 -12.83 5.85
N ILE A 82 -2.86 -11.51 5.85
CA ILE A 82 -1.94 -10.66 6.62
C ILE A 82 -2.38 -10.64 8.08
N LYS A 83 -1.45 -10.90 8.99
CA LYS A 83 -1.72 -10.80 10.43
C LYS A 83 -1.44 -9.39 10.91
N ILE A 84 -2.37 -8.82 11.65
CA ILE A 84 -2.26 -7.47 12.19
C ILE A 84 -2.33 -7.55 13.72
N LYS A 85 -1.41 -6.86 14.38
CA LYS A 85 -1.34 -6.79 15.83
C LYS A 85 -1.07 -5.34 16.24
N ASP A 86 -1.93 -4.80 17.10
CA ASP A 86 -1.80 -3.44 17.64
C ASP A 86 -1.65 -2.38 16.52
N GLY A 87 -2.44 -2.52 15.46
CA GLY A 87 -2.47 -1.56 14.35
C GLY A 87 -1.29 -1.65 13.40
N LYS A 88 -0.48 -2.72 13.49
CA LYS A 88 0.70 -2.94 12.65
C LYS A 88 0.68 -4.31 12.00
N ILE A 89 1.36 -4.44 10.87
CA ILE A 89 1.60 -5.75 10.25
C ILE A 89 2.50 -6.58 11.19
N ALA A 90 2.06 -7.77 11.57
CA ALA A 90 2.76 -8.60 12.55
C ALA A 90 4.13 -9.06 12.05
N ASP A 91 4.29 -9.59 10.89
CA ASP A 91 5.57 -10.02 10.31
C ASP A 91 5.95 -9.11 9.17
N PHE A 92 6.13 -7.83 9.43
CA PHE A 92 6.28 -6.82 8.40
C PHE A 92 7.40 -7.12 7.41
N ALA A 93 8.59 -7.47 7.91
CA ALA A 93 9.73 -7.77 7.04
C ALA A 93 9.45 -8.93 6.08
N LYS A 94 8.70 -9.94 6.56
CA LYS A 94 8.33 -11.10 5.77
C LYS A 94 7.25 -10.78 4.73
N GLU A 95 6.29 -9.94 5.10
CA GLU A 95 5.14 -9.64 4.25
C GLU A 95 5.41 -8.52 3.24
N LYS A 96 6.52 -7.80 3.40
CA LYS A 96 6.87 -6.69 2.54
C LYS A 96 7.31 -7.18 1.16
N PHE A 97 6.64 -6.69 0.12
CA PHE A 97 6.97 -7.00 -1.27
C PHE A 97 8.20 -6.20 -1.71
N CYS A 98 9.09 -6.85 -2.44
CA CYS A 98 10.28 -6.20 -3.01
C CYS A 98 10.07 -6.05 -4.52
N PHE A 99 10.01 -4.81 -4.99
CA PHE A 99 9.87 -4.50 -6.41
C PHE A 99 11.09 -4.90 -7.22
#